data_d613ea5638827bec3b961bda9411435a
#
_entry.id   d613ea5638827bec3b961bda9411435a
#
_cell.length_a   1.000
_cell.length_b   1.000
_cell.length_c   1.000
_cell.angle_alpha   90.00
_cell.angle_beta   90.00
_cell.angle_gamma   90.00
#
_symmetry.space_group_name_H-M   'P 1'
#
loop_
_entity.id
_entity.type
_entity.pdbx_description
1 polymer ?
#
loop_
_entity_poly.entity_id
_entity_poly.type
_entity_poly.pdbx_seq_one_letter_code
_entity_poly.pdbx_strand_id
1 'polypeptide(L)'
;MTIFFSILLGVALITVIVLQHPVFGRAPRGERLARIERSPHYRNGRFHNLRNAPTMAGSKSFVQRLKDFLFDRPDRITPGKPLPFVHTSLDSFVQSGDDALVWLGHSSVFVRTDGLTVLVDPVLKAASPFSWMITPFKGSNGYTIEELPPTDVLIITHDHYDHLDYRTVKAIRERVGRVVCPLGVGEHLERWGYPADRITELDWDETTSIGNGVQLHCLSTQHFSGRALHPGNTLWAAFLLESPSRKIYLSGDGGYDDRFKKVRERFGNVDWALIENGQYNEDWAFIHMMPEQVVQAIRDLAARHVLSIHNSKFALARHEWDEPLRLLSATAERENLPLLTPRIGEVVQLNNEAQTFDRWWEEVKD
;
A
#
# COMPACT_ATOMS: atom_id res chain seq x y z
N MET A 1 -39.66 19.95 18.51
CA MET A 1 -38.99 18.78 19.10
C MET A 1 -39.15 17.55 18.22
N THR A 2 -40.34 17.17 17.78
CA THR A 2 -40.63 15.97 16.96
C THR A 2 -39.86 15.96 15.61
N ILE A 3 -39.85 17.07 14.87
CA ILE A 3 -39.13 17.22 13.58
C ILE A 3 -37.62 17.01 13.76
N PHE A 4 -37.02 17.54 14.80
CA PHE A 4 -35.60 17.39 15.09
C PHE A 4 -35.24 15.91 15.36
N PHE A 5 -36.03 15.19 16.18
CA PHE A 5 -35.84 13.76 16.42
C PHE A 5 -36.05 12.92 15.16
N SER A 6 -37.02 13.28 14.31
CA SER A 6 -37.25 12.58 13.04
C SER A 6 -36.06 12.75 12.09
N ILE A 7 -35.45 13.94 12.02
CA ILE A 7 -34.25 14.20 11.22
C ILE A 7 -33.05 13.39 11.76
N LEU A 8 -32.83 13.39 13.08
CA LEU A 8 -31.76 12.59 13.70
C LEU A 8 -31.91 11.10 13.42
N LEU A 9 -33.14 10.56 13.58
CA LEU A 9 -33.42 9.16 13.29
C LEU A 9 -33.21 8.86 11.80
N GLY A 10 -33.63 9.74 10.90
CA GLY A 10 -33.40 9.61 9.45
C GLY A 10 -31.91 9.59 9.12
N VAL A 11 -31.11 10.50 9.69
CA VAL A 11 -29.65 10.51 9.51
C VAL A 11 -29.01 9.24 10.05
N ALA A 12 -29.40 8.79 11.25
CA ALA A 12 -28.88 7.55 11.82
C ALA A 12 -29.20 6.34 10.94
N LEU A 13 -30.44 6.23 10.45
CA LEU A 13 -30.84 5.13 9.55
C LEU A 13 -30.06 5.16 8.23
N ILE A 14 -29.92 6.32 7.60
CA ILE A 14 -29.11 6.48 6.37
C ILE A 14 -27.67 6.07 6.65
N THR A 15 -27.08 6.51 7.75
CA THR A 15 -25.70 6.12 8.14
C THR A 15 -25.56 4.62 8.27
N VAL A 16 -26.50 3.95 8.95
CA VAL A 16 -26.50 2.48 9.08
C VAL A 16 -26.59 1.81 7.71
N ILE A 17 -27.50 2.27 6.83
CA ILE A 17 -27.64 1.74 5.47
C ILE A 17 -26.34 1.92 4.67
N VAL A 18 -25.75 3.11 4.71
CA VAL A 18 -24.50 3.40 4.01
C VAL A 18 -23.36 2.50 4.50
N LEU A 19 -23.22 2.32 5.81
CA LEU A 19 -22.20 1.46 6.41
C LEU A 19 -22.39 -0.04 6.12
N GLN A 20 -23.58 -0.46 5.66
CA GLN A 20 -23.80 -1.82 5.15
C GLN A 20 -23.26 -2.03 3.74
N HIS A 21 -22.88 -0.97 3.02
CA HIS A 21 -22.30 -1.13 1.68
C HIS A 21 -20.99 -1.93 1.74
N PRO A 22 -20.77 -2.90 0.81
CA PRO A 22 -19.59 -3.79 0.85
C PRO A 22 -18.24 -3.07 0.85
N VAL A 23 -18.15 -1.85 0.33
CA VAL A 23 -16.92 -1.03 0.32
C VAL A 23 -16.34 -0.83 1.71
N PHE A 24 -17.18 -0.82 2.75
CA PHE A 24 -16.75 -0.68 4.14
C PHE A 24 -16.21 -1.97 4.75
N GLY A 25 -16.20 -3.07 4.01
CA GLY A 25 -15.74 -4.34 4.51
C GLY A 25 -16.65 -4.92 5.59
N ARG A 26 -16.10 -5.80 6.41
CA ARG A 26 -16.78 -6.43 7.54
C ARG A 26 -15.78 -6.75 8.63
N ALA A 27 -16.16 -6.59 9.90
CA ALA A 27 -15.33 -7.01 11.02
C ALA A 27 -15.16 -8.54 11.05
N PRO A 28 -13.97 -9.06 11.41
CA PRO A 28 -13.70 -10.49 11.56
C PRO A 28 -14.66 -11.15 12.56
N ARG A 29 -15.03 -12.40 12.29
CA ARG A 29 -15.96 -13.20 13.11
C ARG A 29 -15.61 -14.68 13.06
N GLY A 30 -16.26 -15.47 13.97
CA GLY A 30 -16.11 -16.92 14.00
C GLY A 30 -14.66 -17.37 14.18
N GLU A 31 -14.23 -18.37 13.44
CA GLU A 31 -12.87 -18.94 13.53
C GLU A 31 -11.77 -17.92 13.21
N ARG A 32 -12.02 -16.97 12.27
CA ARG A 32 -11.08 -15.90 11.96
C ARG A 32 -10.86 -14.99 13.17
N LEU A 33 -11.94 -14.57 13.85
CA LEU A 33 -11.80 -13.77 15.08
C LEU A 33 -11.08 -14.57 16.17
N ALA A 34 -11.42 -15.84 16.35
CA ALA A 34 -10.73 -16.69 17.31
C ALA A 34 -9.23 -16.86 17.01
N ARG A 35 -8.82 -16.85 15.74
CA ARG A 35 -7.40 -16.82 15.36
C ARG A 35 -6.75 -15.48 15.70
N ILE A 36 -7.43 -14.37 15.41
CA ILE A 36 -6.96 -13.00 15.73
C ILE A 36 -6.76 -12.87 17.24
N GLU A 37 -7.70 -13.35 18.07
CA GLU A 37 -7.61 -13.27 19.54
C GLU A 37 -6.43 -14.05 20.13
N ARG A 38 -5.90 -15.04 19.41
CA ARG A 38 -4.66 -15.76 19.79
C ARG A 38 -3.38 -15.06 19.39
N SER A 39 -3.46 -14.05 18.54
CA SER A 39 -2.27 -13.28 18.14
C SER A 39 -1.72 -12.51 19.33
N PRO A 40 -0.40 -12.53 19.59
CA PRO A 40 0.24 -11.72 20.65
C PRO A 40 0.15 -10.22 20.38
N HIS A 41 -0.19 -9.85 19.16
CA HIS A 41 -0.31 -8.46 18.70
C HIS A 41 -1.72 -7.90 18.86
N TYR A 42 -2.71 -8.75 19.17
CA TYR A 42 -4.11 -8.37 19.39
C TYR A 42 -4.44 -8.32 20.88
N ARG A 43 -4.88 -7.17 21.36
CA ARG A 43 -5.28 -6.96 22.75
C ARG A 43 -6.27 -5.80 22.86
N ASN A 44 -7.16 -5.87 23.85
CA ASN A 44 -8.22 -4.87 24.06
C ASN A 44 -9.06 -4.60 22.81
N GLY A 45 -9.37 -5.67 22.04
CA GLY A 45 -10.24 -5.60 20.87
C GLY A 45 -9.59 -5.00 19.61
N ARG A 46 -8.25 -4.87 19.55
CA ARG A 46 -7.52 -4.34 18.37
C ARG A 46 -6.07 -4.80 18.29
N PHE A 47 -5.51 -4.73 17.10
CA PHE A 47 -4.08 -4.91 16.87
C PHE A 47 -3.29 -3.67 17.35
N HIS A 48 -2.05 -3.90 17.75
CA HIS A 48 -1.12 -2.87 18.23
C HIS A 48 0.24 -3.01 17.59
N ASN A 49 0.90 -1.88 17.35
CA ASN A 49 2.31 -1.85 16.95
C ASN A 49 3.20 -2.48 18.04
N LEU A 50 4.35 -3.03 17.63
CA LEU A 50 5.35 -3.58 18.56
C LEU A 50 5.88 -2.52 19.52
N ARG A 51 5.96 -1.26 19.07
CA ARG A 51 6.31 -0.09 19.87
C ARG A 51 5.08 0.79 20.06
N ASN A 52 5.12 1.61 21.09
CA ASN A 52 4.08 2.63 21.28
C ASN A 52 4.24 3.72 20.21
N ALA A 53 3.48 3.58 19.14
CA ALA A 53 3.43 4.53 18.02
C ALA A 53 1.99 5.04 17.88
N PRO A 54 1.67 6.19 18.46
CA PRO A 54 0.36 6.78 18.28
C PRO A 54 0.14 7.16 16.83
N THR A 55 -1.07 6.93 16.31
CA THR A 55 -1.43 7.29 14.93
C THR A 55 -1.36 8.79 14.68
N MET A 56 -1.49 9.60 15.74
CA MET A 56 -1.36 11.05 15.68
C MET A 56 -0.20 11.51 16.56
N ALA A 57 0.75 12.20 15.95
CA ALA A 57 1.89 12.80 16.63
C ALA A 57 1.57 14.22 17.15
N GLY A 58 2.35 14.68 18.13
CA GLY A 58 2.28 16.06 18.63
C GLY A 58 1.04 16.37 19.50
N SER A 59 0.95 17.61 19.93
CA SER A 59 -0.04 18.12 20.90
C SER A 59 -1.21 18.90 20.28
N LYS A 60 -1.30 18.97 18.96
CA LYS A 60 -2.37 19.72 18.28
C LYS A 60 -3.75 19.16 18.64
N SER A 61 -4.68 20.04 18.98
CA SER A 61 -6.08 19.66 19.20
C SER A 61 -6.76 19.23 17.90
N PHE A 62 -7.88 18.51 18.00
CA PHE A 62 -8.71 18.16 16.83
C PHE A 62 -9.10 19.38 15.99
N VAL A 63 -9.45 20.48 16.64
CA VAL A 63 -9.85 21.72 15.94
C VAL A 63 -8.69 22.34 15.16
N GLN A 64 -7.48 22.34 15.73
CA GLN A 64 -6.27 22.77 15.02
C GLN A 64 -5.98 21.91 13.80
N ARG A 65 -6.02 20.59 13.94
CA ARG A 65 -5.82 19.66 12.81
C ARG A 65 -6.87 19.84 11.72
N LEU A 66 -8.13 20.03 12.09
CA LEU A 66 -9.20 20.31 11.15
C LEU A 66 -8.98 21.63 10.41
N LYS A 67 -8.55 22.67 11.14
CA LYS A 67 -8.19 23.96 10.52
C LYS A 67 -7.03 23.81 9.53
N ASP A 68 -5.95 23.13 9.95
CA ASP A 68 -4.79 22.86 9.10
C ASP A 68 -5.22 22.07 7.86
N PHE A 69 -6.05 21.03 8.03
CA PHE A 69 -6.57 20.23 6.90
C PHE A 69 -7.38 21.06 5.89
N LEU A 70 -8.16 22.01 6.36
CA LEU A 70 -9.03 22.83 5.49
C LEU A 70 -8.31 24.03 4.86
N PHE A 71 -7.34 24.63 5.54
CA PHE A 71 -6.78 25.94 5.18
C PHE A 71 -5.26 25.93 4.95
N ASP A 72 -4.53 24.94 5.45
CA ASP A 72 -3.07 24.83 5.31
C ASP A 72 -2.73 23.75 4.28
N ARG A 73 -2.95 24.05 3.01
CA ARG A 73 -2.63 23.15 1.88
C ARG A 73 -1.54 23.77 1.04
N PRO A 74 -0.52 23.00 0.65
CA PRO A 74 0.47 23.49 -0.31
C PRO A 74 -0.20 23.79 -1.65
N ASP A 75 0.34 24.77 -2.38
CA ASP A 75 -0.19 25.19 -3.69
C ASP A 75 -0.17 24.05 -4.71
N ARG A 76 0.83 23.17 -4.63
CA ARG A 76 1.07 22.06 -5.56
C ARG A 76 0.70 20.70 -4.97
N ILE A 77 -0.42 20.60 -4.26
CA ILE A 77 -0.89 19.31 -3.71
C ILE A 77 -1.31 18.31 -4.81
N THR A 78 -1.68 18.82 -5.98
CA THR A 78 -2.00 18.02 -7.18
C THR A 78 -1.20 18.53 -8.36
N PRO A 79 -0.81 17.66 -9.32
CA PRO A 79 -0.11 18.11 -10.52
C PRO A 79 -1.02 19.00 -11.39
N GLY A 80 -0.48 20.10 -11.93
CA GLY A 80 -1.18 21.02 -12.82
C GLY A 80 -1.46 20.43 -14.20
N LYS A 81 -0.69 19.43 -14.62
CA LYS A 81 -0.85 18.69 -15.88
C LYS A 81 -0.98 17.20 -15.64
N PRO A 82 -1.53 16.42 -16.61
CA PRO A 82 -1.54 14.96 -16.51
C PRO A 82 -0.12 14.41 -16.35
N LEU A 83 0.04 13.45 -15.43
CA LEU A 83 1.31 12.74 -15.26
C LEU A 83 1.65 11.92 -16.50
N PRO A 84 2.94 11.82 -16.89
CA PRO A 84 3.36 10.94 -17.96
C PRO A 84 3.11 9.48 -17.59
N PHE A 85 2.60 8.72 -18.54
CA PHE A 85 2.25 7.32 -18.39
C PHE A 85 2.80 6.52 -19.57
N VAL A 86 3.37 5.34 -19.27
CA VAL A 86 3.81 4.38 -20.30
C VAL A 86 2.83 3.24 -20.32
N HIS A 87 2.12 3.06 -21.45
CA HIS A 87 1.16 1.98 -21.58
C HIS A 87 1.86 0.66 -21.97
N THR A 88 2.29 -0.09 -20.96
CA THR A 88 2.78 -1.46 -21.16
C THR A 88 1.60 -2.43 -21.19
N SER A 89 1.48 -3.24 -22.24
CA SER A 89 0.52 -4.35 -22.24
C SER A 89 0.93 -5.38 -21.17
N LEU A 90 0.13 -5.49 -20.11
CA LEU A 90 0.41 -6.42 -19.00
C LEU A 90 0.30 -7.90 -19.45
N ASP A 91 -0.56 -8.21 -20.41
CA ASP A 91 -0.63 -9.56 -21.01
C ASP A 91 0.68 -9.90 -21.75
N SER A 92 1.19 -8.96 -22.57
CA SER A 92 2.47 -9.16 -23.26
C SER A 92 3.64 -9.23 -22.29
N PHE A 93 3.60 -8.43 -21.22
CA PHE A 93 4.56 -8.47 -20.12
C PHE A 93 4.60 -9.86 -19.44
N VAL A 94 3.44 -10.46 -19.16
CA VAL A 94 3.38 -11.83 -18.61
C VAL A 94 3.91 -12.86 -19.62
N GLN A 95 3.57 -12.72 -20.91
CA GLN A 95 3.98 -13.64 -21.98
C GLN A 95 5.46 -13.56 -22.30
N SER A 96 6.15 -12.42 -22.08
CA SER A 96 7.59 -12.29 -22.34
C SER A 96 8.43 -13.31 -21.57
N GLY A 97 7.95 -13.70 -20.41
CA GLY A 97 8.67 -14.63 -19.56
C GLY A 97 9.77 -13.96 -18.70
N ASP A 98 10.00 -12.67 -18.86
CA ASP A 98 11.07 -11.95 -18.15
C ASP A 98 10.70 -11.68 -16.68
N ASP A 99 11.69 -11.78 -15.81
CA ASP A 99 11.55 -11.32 -14.43
C ASP A 99 11.65 -9.79 -14.39
N ALA A 100 10.52 -9.16 -14.14
CA ALA A 100 10.39 -7.70 -14.17
C ALA A 100 9.22 -7.24 -13.30
N LEU A 101 9.10 -5.94 -13.11
CA LEU A 101 7.92 -5.32 -12.48
C LEU A 101 7.42 -4.11 -13.27
N VAL A 102 6.15 -3.79 -13.04
CA VAL A 102 5.49 -2.58 -13.56
C VAL A 102 4.82 -1.87 -12.38
N TRP A 103 5.22 -0.62 -12.14
CA TRP A 103 4.56 0.21 -11.15
C TRP A 103 3.25 0.78 -11.71
N LEU A 104 2.14 0.52 -11.03
CA LEU A 104 0.80 0.96 -11.44
C LEU A 104 0.36 2.26 -10.76
N GLY A 105 1.32 2.92 -10.08
CA GLY A 105 1.11 4.14 -9.31
C GLY A 105 0.68 3.87 -7.85
N HIS A 106 0.99 4.81 -6.95
CA HIS A 106 0.83 4.66 -5.51
C HIS A 106 1.59 3.43 -5.00
N SER A 107 0.94 2.53 -4.26
CA SER A 107 1.52 1.28 -3.78
C SER A 107 1.18 0.08 -4.67
N SER A 108 0.53 0.30 -5.80
CA SER A 108 0.12 -0.77 -6.72
C SER A 108 1.29 -1.19 -7.61
N VAL A 109 1.67 -2.47 -7.55
CA VAL A 109 2.77 -3.01 -8.36
C VAL A 109 2.38 -4.38 -8.91
N PHE A 110 2.72 -4.62 -10.18
CA PHE A 110 2.60 -5.92 -10.82
C PHE A 110 4.01 -6.48 -11.03
N VAL A 111 4.30 -7.64 -10.46
CA VAL A 111 5.64 -8.26 -10.47
C VAL A 111 5.56 -9.62 -11.15
N ARG A 112 6.53 -9.93 -11.98
CA ARG A 112 6.81 -11.28 -12.44
C ARG A 112 8.20 -11.69 -11.97
N THR A 113 8.29 -12.81 -11.27
CA THR A 113 9.56 -13.36 -10.75
C THR A 113 9.49 -14.87 -10.60
N ASP A 114 10.53 -15.58 -11.01
CA ASP A 114 10.63 -17.04 -10.93
C ASP A 114 9.39 -17.77 -11.48
N GLY A 115 8.81 -17.24 -12.56
CA GLY A 115 7.64 -17.79 -13.23
C GLY A 115 6.30 -17.55 -12.51
N LEU A 116 6.26 -16.75 -11.43
CA LEU A 116 5.03 -16.31 -10.76
C LEU A 116 4.68 -14.88 -11.12
N THR A 117 3.39 -14.62 -11.22
CA THR A 117 2.80 -13.28 -11.30
C THR A 117 2.23 -12.87 -9.95
N VAL A 118 2.63 -11.72 -9.46
CA VAL A 118 2.25 -11.17 -8.16
C VAL A 118 1.69 -9.76 -8.34
N LEU A 119 0.48 -9.52 -7.87
CA LEU A 119 -0.13 -8.19 -7.83
C LEU A 119 -0.18 -7.71 -6.39
N VAL A 120 0.32 -6.51 -6.12
CA VAL A 120 0.40 -5.93 -4.77
C VAL A 120 -0.50 -4.70 -4.71
N ASP A 121 -1.35 -4.64 -3.70
CA ASP A 121 -2.21 -3.49 -3.33
C ASP A 121 -2.85 -2.77 -4.54
N PRO A 122 -3.64 -3.45 -5.39
CA PRO A 122 -4.15 -2.83 -6.61
C PRO A 122 -5.29 -1.84 -6.34
N VAL A 123 -5.03 -0.56 -6.63
CA VAL A 123 -6.00 0.53 -6.51
C VAL A 123 -6.11 1.28 -7.84
N LEU A 124 -7.13 0.93 -8.63
CA LEU A 124 -7.36 1.53 -9.95
C LEU A 124 -8.59 2.46 -10.01
N LYS A 125 -9.35 2.59 -8.92
CA LYS A 125 -10.56 3.43 -8.94
C LYS A 125 -10.50 4.60 -7.97
N ALA A 126 -10.30 4.37 -6.67
CA ALA A 126 -10.28 5.45 -5.69
C ALA A 126 -9.64 4.99 -4.37
N ALA A 127 -8.95 5.91 -3.72
CA ALA A 127 -8.39 5.74 -2.38
C ALA A 127 -9.39 6.08 -1.25
N SER A 128 -10.69 5.90 -1.50
CA SER A 128 -11.77 6.24 -0.55
C SER A 128 -13.02 5.42 -0.79
N PRO A 129 -13.91 5.27 0.21
CA PRO A 129 -15.15 4.52 0.05
C PRO A 129 -16.06 5.10 -1.05
N PHE A 130 -16.06 6.42 -1.20
CA PHE A 130 -16.81 7.11 -2.25
C PHE A 130 -15.82 7.59 -3.32
N SER A 131 -15.98 7.09 -4.56
CA SER A 131 -15.00 7.31 -5.64
C SER A 131 -14.77 8.78 -6.03
N TRP A 132 -15.63 9.68 -5.62
CA TRP A 132 -15.51 11.11 -5.88
C TRP A 132 -14.71 11.88 -4.81
N MET A 133 -14.40 11.27 -3.65
CA MET A 133 -13.71 11.97 -2.55
C MET A 133 -12.20 12.08 -2.79
N ILE A 134 -11.54 10.95 -3.11
CA ILE A 134 -10.10 10.90 -3.37
C ILE A 134 -9.92 10.18 -4.70
N THR A 135 -9.68 10.97 -5.72
CA THR A 135 -9.52 10.49 -7.11
C THR A 135 -8.06 10.48 -7.52
N PRO A 136 -7.66 9.57 -8.41
CA PRO A 136 -6.30 9.57 -8.95
C PRO A 136 -5.98 10.88 -9.67
N PHE A 137 -4.74 11.30 -9.63
CA PHE A 137 -4.23 12.40 -10.46
C PHE A 137 -4.44 12.09 -11.94
N LYS A 138 -4.67 13.12 -12.75
CA LYS A 138 -4.77 12.94 -14.20
C LYS A 138 -3.47 12.31 -14.74
N GLY A 139 -3.59 11.27 -15.56
CA GLY A 139 -2.47 10.53 -16.11
C GLY A 139 -1.92 9.41 -15.23
N SER A 140 -2.19 9.39 -13.92
CA SER A 140 -1.68 8.34 -13.01
C SER A 140 -2.49 7.04 -13.03
N ASN A 141 -3.64 7.02 -13.65
CA ASN A 141 -4.54 5.85 -13.71
C ASN A 141 -4.74 5.40 -15.16
N GLY A 142 -3.64 5.04 -15.82
CA GLY A 142 -3.64 4.66 -17.24
C GLY A 142 -4.13 3.24 -17.52
N TYR A 143 -4.26 2.39 -16.49
CA TYR A 143 -4.81 1.04 -16.63
C TYR A 143 -6.28 0.97 -16.24
N THR A 144 -7.02 0.15 -16.98
CA THR A 144 -8.37 -0.30 -16.60
C THR A 144 -8.26 -1.62 -15.80
N ILE A 145 -9.34 -2.00 -15.13
CA ILE A 145 -9.38 -3.28 -14.40
C ILE A 145 -9.32 -4.46 -15.36
N GLU A 146 -9.87 -4.29 -16.54
CA GLU A 146 -9.92 -5.31 -17.60
C GLU A 146 -8.53 -5.66 -18.14
N GLU A 147 -7.60 -4.71 -18.11
CA GLU A 147 -6.21 -4.88 -18.55
C GLU A 147 -5.31 -5.60 -17.53
N LEU A 148 -5.80 -5.83 -16.30
CA LEU A 148 -5.07 -6.65 -15.33
C LEU A 148 -5.15 -8.12 -15.77
N PRO A 149 -4.03 -8.82 -16.02
CA PRO A 149 -4.05 -10.21 -16.45
C PRO A 149 -4.42 -11.17 -15.31
N PRO A 150 -4.67 -12.46 -15.61
CA PRO A 150 -4.67 -13.49 -14.58
C PRO A 150 -3.38 -13.44 -13.76
N THR A 151 -3.53 -13.56 -12.44
CA THR A 151 -2.46 -13.34 -11.45
C THR A 151 -2.41 -14.52 -10.49
N ASP A 152 -1.22 -15.11 -10.30
CA ASP A 152 -1.07 -16.25 -9.39
C ASP A 152 -1.33 -15.86 -7.95
N VAL A 153 -0.79 -14.72 -7.52
CA VAL A 153 -0.87 -14.25 -6.13
C VAL A 153 -1.23 -12.77 -6.06
N LEU A 154 -2.29 -12.46 -5.32
CA LEU A 154 -2.63 -11.11 -4.87
C LEU A 154 -2.11 -10.93 -3.43
N ILE A 155 -1.25 -9.93 -3.22
CA ILE A 155 -0.78 -9.54 -1.89
C ILE A 155 -1.51 -8.25 -1.48
N ILE A 156 -2.08 -8.24 -0.29
CA ILE A 156 -2.65 -7.05 0.35
C ILE A 156 -1.86 -6.78 1.63
N THR A 157 -1.30 -5.58 1.75
CA THR A 157 -0.48 -5.21 2.93
C THR A 157 -1.34 -4.81 4.13
N HIS A 158 -2.45 -4.15 3.90
CA HIS A 158 -3.43 -3.78 4.92
C HIS A 158 -4.75 -3.32 4.28
N ASP A 159 -5.75 -2.96 5.09
CA ASP A 159 -7.11 -2.75 4.64
C ASP A 159 -7.49 -1.28 4.33
N HIS A 160 -6.54 -0.33 4.32
CA HIS A 160 -6.84 1.05 3.92
C HIS A 160 -7.33 1.13 2.48
N TYR A 161 -8.13 2.15 2.16
CA TYR A 161 -8.80 2.26 0.86
C TYR A 161 -7.83 2.46 -0.31
N ASP A 162 -6.67 3.03 -0.06
CA ASP A 162 -5.58 3.27 -1.01
C ASP A 162 -4.63 2.07 -1.19
N HIS A 163 -4.91 0.93 -0.52
CA HIS A 163 -4.25 -0.36 -0.68
C HIS A 163 -5.21 -1.48 -1.04
N LEU A 164 -6.43 -1.43 -0.52
CA LEU A 164 -7.47 -2.44 -0.74
C LEU A 164 -8.71 -1.78 -1.37
N ASP A 165 -8.65 -1.51 -2.67
CA ASP A 165 -9.79 -0.98 -3.43
C ASP A 165 -10.82 -2.05 -3.69
N TYR A 166 -11.99 -1.94 -3.05
CA TYR A 166 -13.12 -2.84 -3.20
C TYR A 166 -13.51 -3.10 -4.67
N ARG A 167 -13.50 -2.05 -5.50
CA ARG A 167 -13.96 -2.15 -6.90
C ARG A 167 -12.97 -2.94 -7.73
N THR A 168 -11.69 -2.62 -7.61
CA THR A 168 -10.62 -3.31 -8.30
C THR A 168 -10.53 -4.76 -7.85
N VAL A 169 -10.38 -4.99 -6.54
CA VAL A 169 -10.17 -6.34 -5.99
C VAL A 169 -11.36 -7.25 -6.23
N LYS A 170 -12.59 -6.77 -6.06
CA LYS A 170 -13.79 -7.55 -6.37
C LYS A 170 -13.88 -7.94 -7.86
N ALA A 171 -13.51 -7.03 -8.75
CA ALA A 171 -13.64 -7.27 -10.19
C ALA A 171 -12.63 -8.31 -10.71
N ILE A 172 -11.44 -8.37 -10.12
CA ILE A 172 -10.39 -9.33 -10.53
C ILE A 172 -10.49 -10.71 -9.87
N ARG A 173 -11.42 -10.94 -8.94
CA ARG A 173 -11.43 -12.14 -8.09
C ARG A 173 -11.37 -13.47 -8.83
N GLU A 174 -11.99 -13.57 -10.01
CA GLU A 174 -11.97 -14.79 -10.82
C GLU A 174 -10.65 -15.00 -11.58
N ARG A 175 -9.82 -13.97 -11.63
CA ARG A 175 -8.49 -13.97 -12.29
C ARG A 175 -7.33 -14.09 -11.30
N VAL A 176 -7.63 -14.20 -9.98
CA VAL A 176 -6.63 -14.34 -8.91
C VAL A 176 -6.60 -15.79 -8.45
N GLY A 177 -5.43 -16.42 -8.51
CA GLY A 177 -5.20 -17.79 -8.05
C GLY A 177 -5.35 -17.92 -6.53
N ARG A 178 -4.64 -17.09 -5.77
CA ARG A 178 -4.74 -16.99 -4.30
C ARG A 178 -4.51 -15.56 -3.82
N VAL A 179 -4.94 -15.29 -2.59
CA VAL A 179 -4.66 -14.04 -1.89
C VAL A 179 -3.83 -14.35 -0.64
N VAL A 180 -2.79 -13.53 -0.41
CA VAL A 180 -2.07 -13.52 0.88
C VAL A 180 -2.21 -12.14 1.49
N CYS A 181 -2.62 -12.09 2.76
CA CYS A 181 -2.88 -10.83 3.47
C CYS A 181 -2.65 -11.00 4.98
N PRO A 182 -2.56 -9.92 5.75
CA PRO A 182 -2.50 -9.99 7.21
C PRO A 182 -3.82 -10.46 7.83
N LEU A 183 -3.75 -10.92 9.09
CA LEU A 183 -4.91 -11.38 9.86
C LEU A 183 -6.08 -10.39 9.83
N GLY A 184 -7.26 -10.89 9.55
CA GLY A 184 -8.52 -10.14 9.53
C GLY A 184 -8.91 -9.56 8.18
N VAL A 185 -7.96 -9.28 7.28
CA VAL A 185 -8.23 -8.73 5.94
C VAL A 185 -9.08 -9.69 5.09
N GLY A 186 -8.90 -10.98 5.27
CA GLY A 186 -9.67 -12.02 4.58
C GLY A 186 -11.18 -11.90 4.77
N GLU A 187 -11.65 -11.32 5.88
CA GLU A 187 -13.08 -11.11 6.11
C GLU A 187 -13.72 -10.15 5.11
N HIS A 188 -12.95 -9.14 4.65
CA HIS A 188 -13.38 -8.23 3.59
C HIS A 188 -13.45 -8.98 2.26
N LEU A 189 -12.41 -9.76 1.95
CA LEU A 189 -12.29 -10.52 0.70
C LEU A 189 -13.41 -11.55 0.55
N GLU A 190 -13.71 -12.32 1.60
CA GLU A 190 -14.84 -13.26 1.59
C GLU A 190 -16.17 -12.54 1.38
N ARG A 191 -16.39 -11.41 2.04
CA ARG A 191 -17.58 -10.58 1.81
C ARG A 191 -17.69 -10.13 0.35
N TRP A 192 -16.57 -9.98 -0.35
CA TRP A 192 -16.53 -9.57 -1.75
C TRP A 192 -16.56 -10.75 -2.73
N GLY A 193 -16.65 -11.97 -2.21
CA GLY A 193 -16.88 -13.19 -2.96
C GLY A 193 -15.62 -14.01 -3.26
N TYR A 194 -14.50 -13.73 -2.63
CA TYR A 194 -13.34 -14.63 -2.68
C TYR A 194 -13.63 -15.91 -1.91
N PRO A 195 -13.35 -17.10 -2.45
CA PRO A 195 -13.44 -18.36 -1.72
C PRO A 195 -12.44 -18.38 -0.55
N ALA A 196 -12.86 -18.89 0.62
CA ALA A 196 -12.04 -18.93 1.82
C ALA A 196 -10.74 -19.74 1.63
N ASP A 197 -10.80 -20.82 0.84
CA ASP A 197 -9.67 -21.70 0.52
C ASP A 197 -8.61 -21.03 -0.38
N ARG A 198 -8.94 -19.91 -1.03
CA ARG A 198 -7.99 -19.08 -1.78
C ARG A 198 -7.35 -17.98 -0.96
N ILE A 199 -7.74 -17.80 0.31
CA ILE A 199 -7.24 -16.73 1.18
C ILE A 199 -6.30 -17.32 2.22
N THR A 200 -5.06 -16.87 2.22
CA THR A 200 -4.07 -17.16 3.26
C THR A 200 -3.86 -15.91 4.08
N GLU A 201 -4.23 -15.93 5.35
CA GLU A 201 -3.97 -14.86 6.29
C GLU A 201 -2.73 -15.19 7.12
N LEU A 202 -1.87 -14.20 7.37
CA LEU A 202 -0.65 -14.36 8.14
C LEU A 202 -0.59 -13.37 9.30
N ASP A 203 -0.07 -13.83 10.43
CA ASP A 203 0.41 -12.96 11.49
C ASP A 203 1.83 -12.50 11.21
N TRP A 204 2.33 -11.50 11.93
CA TRP A 204 3.74 -11.14 11.82
C TRP A 204 4.64 -12.33 12.17
N ASP A 205 5.75 -12.43 11.44
CA ASP A 205 6.74 -13.52 11.49
C ASP A 205 6.25 -14.89 10.96
N GLU A 206 5.01 -14.99 10.51
CA GLU A 206 4.54 -16.17 9.77
C GLU A 206 5.01 -16.15 8.31
N THR A 207 5.13 -17.32 7.74
CA THR A 207 5.61 -17.54 6.36
C THR A 207 4.69 -18.51 5.64
N THR A 208 4.48 -18.29 4.33
CA THR A 208 3.76 -19.24 3.47
C THR A 208 4.48 -19.44 2.15
N SER A 209 4.41 -20.66 1.60
CA SER A 209 4.86 -20.90 0.22
C SER A 209 3.77 -20.45 -0.77
N ILE A 210 4.20 -19.71 -1.80
CA ILE A 210 3.29 -19.24 -2.85
C ILE A 210 3.49 -19.93 -4.20
N GLY A 211 4.35 -20.93 -4.27
CA GLY A 211 4.65 -21.71 -5.48
C GLY A 211 6.08 -21.49 -5.96
N ASN A 212 6.53 -22.32 -6.89
CA ASN A 212 7.83 -22.22 -7.58
C ASN A 212 9.05 -22.03 -6.65
N GLY A 213 8.99 -22.55 -5.42
CA GLY A 213 10.06 -22.38 -4.42
C GLY A 213 10.05 -21.02 -3.72
N VAL A 214 9.08 -20.16 -4.03
CA VAL A 214 8.96 -18.81 -3.45
C VAL A 214 8.28 -18.86 -2.08
N GLN A 215 8.91 -18.24 -1.09
CA GLN A 215 8.35 -18.03 0.25
C GLN A 215 7.93 -16.56 0.40
N LEU A 216 6.80 -16.34 1.05
CA LEU A 216 6.32 -15.01 1.41
C LEU A 216 6.29 -14.88 2.93
N HIS A 217 7.12 -14.00 3.47
CA HIS A 217 7.25 -13.70 4.89
C HIS A 217 6.43 -12.48 5.24
N CYS A 218 5.52 -12.62 6.20
CA CYS A 218 4.76 -11.50 6.76
C CYS A 218 5.59 -10.84 7.86
N LEU A 219 5.85 -9.55 7.73
CA LEU A 219 6.76 -8.81 8.60
C LEU A 219 6.02 -7.66 9.27
N SER A 220 6.46 -7.31 10.49
CA SER A 220 5.89 -6.16 11.18
C SER A 220 6.22 -4.85 10.46
N THR A 221 5.26 -3.93 10.50
CA THR A 221 5.48 -2.51 10.16
C THR A 221 4.78 -1.62 11.18
N GLN A 222 5.15 -0.35 11.26
CA GLN A 222 4.62 0.58 12.25
C GLN A 222 3.52 1.44 11.61
N HIS A 223 2.30 0.93 11.62
CA HIS A 223 1.16 1.57 10.98
C HIS A 223 -0.13 1.34 11.78
N PHE A 224 -1.26 1.37 11.14
CA PHE A 224 -2.57 1.02 11.66
C PHE A 224 -3.46 0.48 10.53
N SER A 225 -4.62 -0.02 10.89
CA SER A 225 -5.61 -0.52 9.95
C SER A 225 -6.99 0.02 10.29
N GLY A 226 -7.93 -0.16 9.39
CA GLY A 226 -9.34 0.07 9.68
C GLY A 226 -10.13 0.59 8.50
N ARG A 227 -11.32 0.03 8.38
CA ARG A 227 -12.38 0.50 7.47
C ARG A 227 -13.62 0.84 8.28
N ALA A 228 -14.37 1.85 7.85
CA ALA A 228 -15.57 2.32 8.53
C ALA A 228 -15.32 2.72 10.00
N LEU A 229 -16.05 2.10 10.94
CA LEU A 229 -16.03 2.41 12.37
C LEU A 229 -15.20 1.42 13.20
N HIS A 230 -14.38 0.58 12.55
CA HIS A 230 -13.67 -0.52 13.21
C HIS A 230 -12.14 -0.41 13.02
N PRO A 231 -11.48 0.60 13.63
CA PRO A 231 -10.03 0.73 13.54
C PRO A 231 -9.34 -0.41 14.30
N GLY A 232 -8.27 -0.97 13.69
CA GLY A 232 -7.43 -1.97 14.31
C GLY A 232 -8.00 -3.38 14.40
N ASN A 233 -9.08 -3.70 13.68
CA ASN A 233 -9.64 -5.05 13.64
C ASN A 233 -8.89 -6.01 12.71
N THR A 234 -8.07 -5.48 11.83
CA THR A 234 -7.20 -6.22 10.92
C THR A 234 -5.77 -5.87 11.21
N LEU A 235 -4.84 -6.76 10.91
CA LEU A 235 -3.41 -6.51 11.02
C LEU A 235 -2.94 -5.76 9.75
N TRP A 236 -1.80 -5.12 9.82
CA TRP A 236 -1.05 -4.49 8.73
C TRP A 236 0.33 -5.10 8.65
N ALA A 237 0.94 -5.14 7.46
CA ALA A 237 2.22 -5.83 7.29
C ALA A 237 3.07 -5.23 6.16
N ALA A 238 4.39 -5.39 6.31
CA ALA A 238 5.31 -5.48 5.21
C ALA A 238 5.44 -6.96 4.79
N PHE A 239 5.93 -7.21 3.57
CA PHE A 239 6.21 -8.56 3.12
C PHE A 239 7.63 -8.67 2.55
N LEU A 240 8.27 -9.82 2.74
CA LEU A 240 9.45 -10.19 1.99
C LEU A 240 9.13 -11.41 1.12
N LEU A 241 9.21 -11.22 -0.18
CA LEU A 241 9.16 -12.29 -1.15
C LEU A 241 10.58 -12.83 -1.32
N GLU A 242 10.83 -14.05 -0.86
CA GLU A 242 12.10 -14.75 -1.00
C GLU A 242 11.95 -15.86 -2.04
N SER A 243 12.54 -15.66 -3.20
CA SER A 243 12.52 -16.59 -4.32
C SER A 243 13.88 -17.28 -4.48
N PRO A 244 14.00 -18.33 -5.30
CA PRO A 244 15.28 -18.93 -5.62
C PRO A 244 16.30 -17.95 -6.20
N SER A 245 15.83 -16.92 -6.93
CA SER A 245 16.70 -15.98 -7.62
C SER A 245 16.94 -14.67 -6.87
N ARG A 246 16.00 -14.22 -6.01
CA ARG A 246 16.08 -12.89 -5.38
C ARG A 246 15.16 -12.70 -4.18
N LYS A 247 15.40 -11.62 -3.45
CA LYS A 247 14.57 -11.14 -2.35
C LYS A 247 13.97 -9.78 -2.69
N ILE A 248 12.63 -9.68 -2.64
CA ILE A 248 11.90 -8.43 -2.90
C ILE A 248 11.18 -8.03 -1.61
N TYR A 249 11.56 -6.90 -1.02
CA TYR A 249 10.90 -6.32 0.14
C TYR A 249 9.78 -5.37 -0.29
N LEU A 250 8.59 -5.62 0.19
CA LEU A 250 7.39 -4.82 -0.01
C LEU A 250 7.08 -4.13 1.33
N SER A 251 7.34 -2.83 1.43
CA SER A 251 7.27 -2.14 2.73
C SER A 251 5.87 -2.11 3.33
N GLY A 252 4.82 -2.15 2.50
CA GLY A 252 3.52 -1.64 2.93
C GLY A 252 3.68 -0.19 3.42
N ASP A 253 2.78 0.24 4.29
CA ASP A 253 2.89 1.53 4.95
C ASP A 253 3.48 1.39 6.34
N GLY A 254 4.22 2.41 6.80
CA GLY A 254 4.71 2.43 8.16
C GLY A 254 5.83 3.43 8.43
N GLY A 255 5.76 4.12 9.56
CA GLY A 255 6.81 5.00 10.04
C GLY A 255 8.14 4.26 10.24
N TYR A 256 9.23 4.99 10.38
CA TYR A 256 10.56 4.41 10.55
C TYR A 256 10.75 3.81 11.95
N ASP A 257 11.33 2.62 11.99
CA ASP A 257 11.88 1.98 13.19
C ASP A 257 13.03 1.03 12.84
N ASP A 258 13.50 0.23 13.80
CA ASP A 258 14.63 -0.70 13.62
C ASP A 258 14.29 -1.97 12.83
N ARG A 259 13.06 -2.14 12.35
CA ARG A 259 12.66 -3.32 11.57
C ARG A 259 13.48 -3.50 10.30
N PHE A 260 13.90 -2.41 9.65
CA PHE A 260 14.70 -2.47 8.43
C PHE A 260 16.06 -3.14 8.69
N LYS A 261 16.71 -2.83 9.82
CA LYS A 261 17.94 -3.53 10.27
C LYS A 261 17.66 -5.00 10.57
N LYS A 262 16.55 -5.29 11.28
CA LYS A 262 16.16 -6.66 11.63
C LYS A 262 15.86 -7.51 10.39
N VAL A 263 15.24 -6.94 9.35
CA VAL A 263 15.05 -7.63 8.07
C VAL A 263 16.39 -8.00 7.46
N ARG A 264 17.34 -7.06 7.42
CA ARG A 264 18.70 -7.34 6.94
C ARG A 264 19.43 -8.38 7.79
N GLU A 265 19.32 -8.30 9.12
CA GLU A 265 19.94 -9.26 10.04
C GLU A 265 19.38 -10.67 9.85
N ARG A 266 18.06 -10.78 9.64
CA ARG A 266 17.37 -12.08 9.51
C ARG A 266 17.51 -12.68 8.13
N PHE A 267 17.43 -11.89 7.07
CA PHE A 267 17.34 -12.37 5.68
C PHE A 267 18.57 -12.05 4.85
N GLY A 268 19.53 -11.29 5.37
CA GLY A 268 20.66 -10.78 4.60
C GLY A 268 20.28 -9.62 3.68
N ASN A 269 21.08 -9.40 2.65
CA ASN A 269 20.83 -8.31 1.70
C ASN A 269 19.55 -8.57 0.91
N VAL A 270 18.80 -7.50 0.66
CA VAL A 270 17.60 -7.48 -0.16
C VAL A 270 17.98 -7.02 -1.57
N ASP A 271 17.53 -7.73 -2.60
CA ASP A 271 17.84 -7.36 -3.97
C ASP A 271 16.99 -6.17 -4.42
N TRP A 272 15.69 -6.20 -4.12
CA TRP A 272 14.75 -5.15 -4.48
C TRP A 272 13.95 -4.70 -3.26
N ALA A 273 13.84 -3.39 -3.06
CA ALA A 273 13.00 -2.81 -2.04
C ALA A 273 11.99 -1.83 -2.66
N LEU A 274 10.72 -2.14 -2.53
CA LEU A 274 9.62 -1.25 -2.84
C LEU A 274 9.25 -0.54 -1.55
N ILE A 275 9.68 0.74 -1.43
CA ILE A 275 9.62 1.47 -0.16
C ILE A 275 8.62 2.62 -0.26
N GLU A 276 7.73 2.71 0.74
CA GLU A 276 6.86 3.88 0.86
C GLU A 276 7.70 5.16 0.95
N ASN A 277 7.30 6.16 0.18
CA ASN A 277 7.92 7.47 0.15
C ASN A 277 6.87 8.51 -0.26
N GLY A 278 5.98 8.85 0.64
CA GLY A 278 4.92 9.80 0.40
C GLY A 278 3.86 9.78 1.49
N GLN A 279 2.86 10.64 1.34
CA GLN A 279 1.72 10.77 2.24
C GLN A 279 2.10 11.01 3.71
N TYR A 280 3.32 11.49 3.94
CA TYR A 280 3.85 11.84 5.26
C TYR A 280 3.36 13.21 5.73
N ASN A 281 3.34 13.39 7.04
CA ASN A 281 3.09 14.67 7.70
C ASN A 281 3.59 14.61 9.14
N GLU A 282 4.00 15.73 9.72
CA GLU A 282 4.41 15.82 11.11
C GLU A 282 3.31 15.35 12.09
N ASP A 283 2.05 15.53 11.73
CA ASP A 283 0.90 15.10 12.54
C ASP A 283 0.77 13.59 12.67
N TRP A 284 1.43 12.79 11.78
CA TRP A 284 1.44 11.32 11.81
C TRP A 284 2.79 10.72 11.45
N ALA A 285 3.88 11.39 11.84
CA ALA A 285 5.26 10.99 11.61
C ALA A 285 5.67 9.60 12.15
N PHE A 286 4.81 8.97 12.96
CA PHE A 286 5.07 7.61 13.46
C PHE A 286 4.51 6.51 12.55
N ILE A 287 3.63 6.83 11.61
CA ILE A 287 2.94 5.85 10.78
C ILE A 287 3.23 6.00 9.29
N HIS A 288 3.97 7.04 8.89
CA HIS A 288 4.59 7.23 7.59
C HIS A 288 5.97 7.81 7.76
N MET A 289 6.91 7.39 6.91
CA MET A 289 8.29 7.86 6.99
C MET A 289 8.44 9.28 6.46
N MET A 290 9.06 10.15 7.25
CA MET A 290 9.56 11.45 6.77
C MET A 290 10.71 11.22 5.77
N PRO A 291 11.00 12.16 4.85
CA PRO A 291 11.99 11.96 3.77
C PRO A 291 13.36 11.46 4.23
N GLU A 292 13.88 11.98 5.34
CA GLU A 292 15.17 11.56 5.91
C GLU A 292 15.11 10.13 6.48
N GLN A 293 13.94 9.73 6.97
CA GLN A 293 13.71 8.38 7.48
C GLN A 293 13.64 7.35 6.35
N VAL A 294 13.11 7.72 5.17
CA VAL A 294 13.15 6.86 3.98
C VAL A 294 14.59 6.56 3.58
N VAL A 295 15.45 7.59 3.54
CA VAL A 295 16.88 7.44 3.29
C VAL A 295 17.54 6.50 4.30
N GLN A 296 17.22 6.66 5.58
CA GLN A 296 17.75 5.79 6.64
C GLN A 296 17.25 4.34 6.49
N ALA A 297 15.98 4.14 6.14
CA ALA A 297 15.41 2.82 5.89
C ALA A 297 16.12 2.10 4.72
N ILE A 298 16.42 2.81 3.63
CA ILE A 298 17.18 2.28 2.49
C ILE A 298 18.56 1.81 2.92
N ARG A 299 19.28 2.59 3.73
CA ARG A 299 20.61 2.23 4.25
C ARG A 299 20.56 1.03 5.18
N ASP A 300 19.58 1.01 6.08
CA ASP A 300 19.43 -0.06 7.08
C ASP A 300 19.08 -1.40 6.43
N LEU A 301 18.23 -1.39 5.42
CA LEU A 301 17.84 -2.56 4.66
C LEU A 301 18.97 -3.04 3.72
N ALA A 302 19.86 -2.14 3.33
CA ALA A 302 20.93 -2.37 2.36
C ALA A 302 20.45 -3.03 1.06
N ALA A 303 19.35 -2.52 0.52
CA ALA A 303 18.79 -2.98 -0.73
C ALA A 303 19.70 -2.62 -1.91
N ARG A 304 19.81 -3.52 -2.90
CA ARG A 304 20.59 -3.27 -4.13
C ARG A 304 19.86 -2.35 -5.09
N HIS A 305 18.54 -2.42 -5.13
CA HIS A 305 17.67 -1.58 -5.95
C HIS A 305 16.49 -1.12 -5.11
N VAL A 306 16.12 0.14 -5.25
CA VAL A 306 15.02 0.76 -4.52
C VAL A 306 14.04 1.37 -5.49
N LEU A 307 12.76 1.00 -5.39
CA LEU A 307 11.65 1.65 -6.04
C LEU A 307 10.86 2.45 -5.01
N SER A 308 10.71 3.74 -5.26
CA SER A 308 9.84 4.62 -4.45
C SER A 308 8.39 4.39 -4.81
N ILE A 309 7.56 4.02 -3.83
CA ILE A 309 6.11 3.82 -3.97
C ILE A 309 5.33 4.72 -3.00
N HIS A 310 4.01 4.62 -2.97
CA HIS A 310 3.10 5.37 -2.10
C HIS A 310 3.05 6.87 -2.41
N ASN A 311 3.26 7.23 -3.66
CA ASN A 311 3.22 8.61 -4.18
C ASN A 311 2.62 8.66 -5.60
N SER A 312 2.58 9.86 -6.17
CA SER A 312 2.29 10.15 -7.58
C SER A 312 0.91 9.70 -8.10
N LYS A 313 -0.07 9.44 -7.22
CA LYS A 313 -1.41 9.01 -7.65
C LYS A 313 -2.55 9.69 -6.89
N PHE A 314 -2.41 9.89 -5.60
CA PHE A 314 -3.42 10.48 -4.72
C PHE A 314 -2.83 11.56 -3.84
N ALA A 315 -3.66 12.53 -3.44
CA ALA A 315 -3.35 13.51 -2.41
C ALA A 315 -4.00 13.08 -1.10
N LEU A 316 -3.25 12.40 -0.23
CA LEU A 316 -3.70 11.94 1.08
C LEU A 316 -3.05 12.73 2.22
N ALA A 317 -1.93 13.39 1.95
CA ALA A 317 -1.21 14.25 2.89
C ALA A 317 -1.08 15.69 2.39
N ARG A 318 -0.37 16.51 3.16
CA ARG A 318 -0.20 17.95 2.91
C ARG A 318 1.21 18.31 2.48
N HIS A 319 1.78 17.56 1.54
CA HIS A 319 3.03 17.89 0.84
C HIS A 319 2.74 18.13 -0.65
N GLU A 320 3.66 18.76 -1.37
CA GLU A 320 3.57 18.88 -2.82
C GLU A 320 3.55 17.48 -3.46
N TRP A 321 2.84 17.32 -4.57
CA TRP A 321 2.64 16.00 -5.20
C TRP A 321 3.95 15.32 -5.63
N ASP A 322 4.96 16.11 -6.03
CA ASP A 322 6.28 15.65 -6.50
C ASP A 322 7.37 15.68 -5.40
N GLU A 323 7.08 16.26 -4.23
CA GLU A 323 8.04 16.44 -3.15
C GLU A 323 8.71 15.12 -2.73
N PRO A 324 7.98 13.99 -2.57
CA PRO A 324 8.60 12.72 -2.21
C PRO A 324 9.69 12.28 -3.19
N LEU A 325 9.40 12.35 -4.50
CA LEU A 325 10.37 11.98 -5.54
C LEU A 325 11.51 12.98 -5.62
N ARG A 326 11.23 14.27 -5.55
CA ARG A 326 12.22 15.33 -5.64
C ARG A 326 13.25 15.26 -4.50
N LEU A 327 12.78 15.11 -3.24
CA LEU A 327 13.68 15.06 -2.09
C LEU A 327 14.50 13.76 -2.04
N LEU A 328 13.85 12.61 -2.29
CA LEU A 328 14.57 11.34 -2.29
C LEU A 328 15.58 11.25 -3.44
N SER A 329 15.23 11.69 -4.65
CA SER A 329 16.15 11.67 -5.80
C SER A 329 17.36 12.59 -5.60
N ALA A 330 17.16 13.80 -5.07
CA ALA A 330 18.27 14.70 -4.77
C ALA A 330 19.24 14.11 -3.74
N THR A 331 18.70 13.39 -2.73
CA THR A 331 19.54 12.71 -1.74
C THR A 331 20.20 11.46 -2.33
N ALA A 332 19.47 10.69 -3.13
CA ALA A 332 19.99 9.48 -3.77
C ALA A 332 21.20 9.81 -4.68
N GLU A 333 21.11 10.88 -5.46
CA GLU A 333 22.21 11.35 -6.30
C GLU A 333 23.44 11.78 -5.47
N ARG A 334 23.24 12.60 -4.43
CA ARG A 334 24.33 13.05 -3.55
C ARG A 334 25.03 11.90 -2.83
N GLU A 335 24.31 10.86 -2.46
CA GLU A 335 24.77 9.77 -1.59
C GLU A 335 24.93 8.44 -2.33
N ASN A 336 24.73 8.45 -3.66
CA ASN A 336 24.80 7.28 -4.52
C ASN A 336 23.91 6.11 -4.02
N LEU A 337 22.66 6.44 -3.64
CA LEU A 337 21.68 5.41 -3.28
C LEU A 337 21.11 4.74 -4.54
N PRO A 338 20.77 3.46 -4.48
CA PRO A 338 20.33 2.67 -5.65
C PRO A 338 18.85 2.92 -6.02
N LEU A 339 18.44 4.17 -6.14
CA LEU A 339 17.09 4.59 -6.44
C LEU A 339 16.76 4.48 -7.92
N LEU A 340 15.62 3.87 -8.23
CA LEU A 340 15.04 3.80 -9.55
C LEU A 340 13.68 4.53 -9.56
N THR A 341 13.44 5.30 -10.61
CA THR A 341 12.28 6.21 -10.72
C THR A 341 11.52 5.98 -12.04
N PRO A 342 11.00 4.78 -12.31
CA PRO A 342 10.23 4.53 -13.52
C PRO A 342 8.99 5.43 -13.57
N ARG A 343 8.50 5.74 -14.76
CA ARG A 343 7.16 6.28 -14.96
C ARG A 343 6.12 5.21 -14.59
N ILE A 344 4.93 5.64 -14.24
CA ILE A 344 3.81 4.71 -14.06
C ILE A 344 3.62 3.92 -15.36
N GLY A 345 3.60 2.59 -15.27
CA GLY A 345 3.46 1.70 -16.42
C GLY A 345 4.75 1.30 -17.11
N GLU A 346 5.89 1.91 -16.76
CA GLU A 346 7.19 1.56 -17.34
C GLU A 346 7.73 0.24 -16.75
N VAL A 347 8.33 -0.58 -17.61
CA VAL A 347 8.88 -1.88 -17.19
C VAL A 347 10.23 -1.69 -16.50
N VAL A 348 10.38 -2.31 -15.35
CA VAL A 348 11.65 -2.41 -14.60
C VAL A 348 12.12 -3.86 -14.66
N GLN A 349 13.22 -4.13 -15.33
CA GLN A 349 13.81 -5.46 -15.46
C GLN A 349 14.55 -5.85 -14.17
N LEU A 350 14.17 -6.96 -13.53
CA LEU A 350 14.77 -7.36 -12.26
C LEU A 350 16.20 -7.91 -12.39
N ASN A 351 16.63 -8.24 -13.61
CA ASN A 351 17.95 -8.77 -13.92
C ASN A 351 18.88 -7.74 -14.62
N ASN A 352 18.43 -6.48 -14.83
CA ASN A 352 19.21 -5.47 -15.49
C ASN A 352 19.72 -4.42 -14.49
N GLU A 353 20.95 -4.53 -14.07
CA GLU A 353 21.59 -3.59 -13.13
C GLU A 353 21.96 -2.23 -13.79
N ALA A 354 22.01 -2.16 -15.11
CA ALA A 354 22.42 -0.96 -15.84
C ALA A 354 21.25 -0.07 -16.28
N GLN A 355 20.00 -0.42 -15.95
CA GLN A 355 18.84 0.37 -16.32
C GLN A 355 18.79 1.71 -15.57
N THR A 356 18.38 2.75 -16.27
CA THR A 356 18.22 4.10 -15.73
C THR A 356 16.86 4.65 -16.11
N PHE A 357 16.34 5.56 -15.31
CA PHE A 357 15.04 6.19 -15.50
C PHE A 357 15.16 7.69 -15.36
N ASP A 358 14.33 8.42 -16.11
CA ASP A 358 14.30 9.86 -16.09
C ASP A 358 13.70 10.43 -14.81
N ARG A 359 13.96 11.69 -14.52
CA ARG A 359 13.26 12.49 -13.52
C ARG A 359 11.97 13.05 -14.12
N TRP A 360 11.06 12.18 -14.51
CA TRP A 360 9.86 12.51 -15.27
C TRP A 360 8.93 13.53 -14.59
N TRP A 361 8.97 13.64 -13.27
CA TRP A 361 8.17 14.65 -12.55
C TRP A 361 8.63 16.08 -12.81
N GLU A 362 9.89 16.31 -13.23
CA GLU A 362 10.42 17.62 -13.60
C GLU A 362 9.83 18.12 -14.94
N GLU A 363 9.27 17.22 -15.75
CA GLU A 363 8.59 17.57 -17.02
C GLU A 363 7.15 18.07 -16.76
N VAL A 364 6.56 17.75 -15.60
CA VAL A 364 5.22 18.16 -15.20
C VAL A 364 5.27 19.55 -14.60
N LYS A 365 5.44 20.54 -15.46
CA LYS A 365 5.43 21.97 -15.05
C LYS A 365 3.98 22.44 -14.85
N ASP A 366 3.75 23.16 -13.77
CA ASP A 366 2.48 23.80 -13.45
C ASP A 366 2.14 24.93 -14.41
#